data_646fddc919afd0c8046c937cfb2177b8
#
_entry.id   646fddc919afd0c8046c937cfb2177b8
#
_cell.length_a   1.000
_cell.length_b   1.000
_cell.length_c   1.000
_cell.angle_alpha   90.00
_cell.angle_beta   90.00
_cell.angle_gamma   90.00
#
_symmetry.space_group_name_H-M   'P 1'
#
loop_
_entity.id
_entity.type
_entity.pdbx_description
1 polymer ?
#
loop_
_entity_poly.entity_id
_entity_poly.type
_entity_poly.pdbx_seq_one_letter_code
_entity_poly.pdbx_strand_id
1 'polypeptide(L)'
;MENYLNEDGHSHDHLSHLLSEHNININFHESENEHIHSHEQVSYCPLFKGLSQAEHDQFLDRNVKEVLTYKKGDTIVMQGDPINYVMLLVHGSIRTEMITKEGNLLEIDTLEAVLPLAPSFIYGIEKKYPVDVIAVEPCIFLKISKSAWLDEMANNKQLLTNFLSLNADLTLFLTNKLQMISLKSLRKKLATFFIEKTTFEKNSFILKRSRSQLADFFGVQRQSLARSLKEMEDDGIIELEGRKVTILDRGKLIRE
;
A
#
# COMPACT_ATOMS: atom_id res chain seq x y z
N MET A 1 17.87 -49.92 -15.68
CA MET A 1 18.59 -49.11 -14.69
C MET A 1 18.97 -47.79 -15.36
N GLU A 2 18.07 -46.87 -15.41
CA GLU A 2 18.30 -45.52 -15.95
C GLU A 2 18.25 -44.51 -14.81
N ASN A 3 19.36 -43.80 -14.70
CA ASN A 3 19.52 -42.72 -13.72
C ASN A 3 18.64 -41.51 -14.09
N TYR A 4 17.64 -41.23 -13.28
CA TYR A 4 17.02 -39.90 -13.25
C TYR A 4 17.93 -38.99 -12.40
N LEU A 5 18.73 -38.19 -13.06
CA LEU A 5 19.42 -37.08 -12.46
C LEU A 5 18.41 -35.92 -12.25
N ASN A 6 18.25 -35.49 -11.02
CA ASN A 6 17.52 -34.28 -10.62
C ASN A 6 18.21 -33.04 -11.18
N GLU A 7 17.52 -32.29 -12.01
CA GLU A 7 17.92 -30.95 -12.46
C GLU A 7 17.37 -29.86 -11.49
N ASP A 8 17.52 -30.01 -10.19
CA ASP A 8 16.95 -29.08 -9.20
C ASP A 8 18.01 -28.20 -8.50
N GLY A 9 19.19 -28.01 -9.11
CA GLY A 9 20.31 -27.28 -8.50
C GLY A 9 20.42 -25.77 -8.80
N HIS A 10 19.54 -25.17 -9.60
CA HIS A 10 19.83 -23.84 -10.16
C HIS A 10 18.85 -22.70 -9.80
N SER A 11 17.76 -22.94 -9.05
CA SER A 11 16.77 -21.89 -8.81
C SER A 11 17.08 -21.00 -7.62
N HIS A 12 17.54 -21.56 -6.50
CA HIS A 12 17.89 -20.82 -5.28
C HIS A 12 19.00 -19.79 -5.49
N ASP A 13 19.96 -20.08 -6.39
CA ASP A 13 21.08 -19.18 -6.67
C ASP A 13 20.67 -17.93 -7.46
N HIS A 14 19.62 -17.99 -8.27
CA HIS A 14 19.29 -16.88 -9.18
C HIS A 14 18.66 -15.69 -8.46
N LEU A 15 17.61 -15.90 -7.67
CA LEU A 15 16.97 -14.81 -6.93
C LEU A 15 17.87 -14.25 -5.84
N SER A 16 18.56 -15.13 -5.10
CA SER A 16 19.55 -14.75 -4.09
C SER A 16 20.69 -13.93 -4.70
N HIS A 17 21.15 -14.29 -5.91
CA HIS A 17 22.13 -13.51 -6.66
C HIS A 17 21.60 -12.14 -7.06
N LEU A 18 20.39 -12.07 -7.64
CA LEU A 18 19.74 -10.79 -8.02
C LEU A 18 19.51 -9.88 -6.81
N LEU A 19 19.10 -10.43 -5.68
CA LEU A 19 18.88 -9.66 -4.46
C LEU A 19 20.20 -9.21 -3.83
N SER A 20 21.25 -10.05 -3.86
CA SER A 20 22.58 -9.72 -3.34
C SER A 20 23.28 -8.65 -4.18
N GLU A 21 23.13 -8.65 -5.49
CA GLU A 21 23.66 -7.58 -6.38
C GLU A 21 23.10 -6.20 -6.01
N HIS A 22 21.90 -6.15 -5.44
CA HIS A 22 21.24 -4.92 -5.00
C HIS A 22 21.33 -4.67 -3.49
N ASN A 23 22.08 -5.52 -2.74
CA ASN A 23 22.19 -5.43 -1.27
C ASN A 23 20.82 -5.49 -0.56
N ILE A 24 19.89 -6.30 -1.09
CA ILE A 24 18.52 -6.40 -0.61
C ILE A 24 18.37 -7.61 0.31
N ASN A 25 17.95 -7.38 1.53
CA ASN A 25 17.46 -8.42 2.42
C ASN A 25 15.94 -8.28 2.56
N ILE A 26 15.17 -9.17 1.90
CA ILE A 26 13.72 -9.15 1.95
C ILE A 26 13.28 -10.11 3.05
N ASN A 27 12.69 -9.58 4.11
CA ASN A 27 12.10 -10.40 5.16
C ASN A 27 10.57 -10.30 5.07
N PHE A 28 9.92 -11.44 4.81
CA PHE A 28 8.47 -11.52 4.56
C PHE A 28 7.67 -12.06 5.76
N HIS A 29 8.29 -12.24 6.92
CA HIS A 29 7.65 -12.77 8.13
C HIS A 29 7.37 -11.70 9.18
N GLU A 30 6.24 -11.84 9.87
CA GLU A 30 5.97 -11.11 11.10
C GLU A 30 6.99 -11.51 12.18
N SER A 31 7.66 -10.55 12.79
CA SER A 31 8.38 -10.79 14.04
C SER A 31 7.38 -10.75 15.20
N GLU A 32 7.17 -11.88 15.88
CA GLU A 32 6.36 -11.97 17.11
C GLU A 32 6.99 -11.29 18.34
N ASN A 33 8.06 -10.51 18.19
CA ASN A 33 8.76 -9.89 19.31
C ASN A 33 8.71 -8.35 19.26
N GLU A 34 7.84 -7.80 20.10
CA GLU A 34 7.80 -6.39 20.50
C GLU A 34 9.03 -6.00 21.35
N HIS A 35 10.23 -6.01 20.90
CA HIS A 35 11.36 -5.29 21.53
C HIS A 35 12.65 -5.53 20.74
N ILE A 36 12.80 -4.83 19.62
CA ILE A 36 14.14 -4.48 19.13
C ILE A 36 14.07 -3.09 18.47
N HIS A 37 14.68 -2.12 19.12
CA HIS A 37 15.05 -0.84 18.53
C HIS A 37 16.20 -1.07 17.55
N SER A 38 15.91 -1.09 16.27
CA SER A 38 16.85 -0.70 15.20
C SER A 38 16.16 -0.78 13.84
N HIS A 39 16.47 0.11 12.98
CA HIS A 39 16.06 0.57 11.67
C HIS A 39 15.80 -0.46 10.54
N GLU A 40 15.36 -1.67 10.81
CA GLU A 40 14.87 -2.63 9.82
C GLU A 40 13.37 -2.83 10.04
N GLN A 41 12.57 -2.09 9.27
CA GLN A 41 11.15 -2.42 9.14
C GLN A 41 11.08 -3.78 8.42
N VAL A 42 10.72 -4.81 9.17
CA VAL A 42 10.32 -6.10 8.62
C VAL A 42 9.03 -5.88 7.85
N SER A 43 9.12 -5.88 6.52
CA SER A 43 8.00 -5.63 5.65
C SER A 43 7.17 -6.90 5.50
N TYR A 44 5.97 -6.88 6.06
CA TYR A 44 5.02 -7.98 5.96
C TYR A 44 4.20 -7.88 4.68
N CYS A 45 4.26 -8.90 3.82
CA CYS A 45 3.41 -8.98 2.62
C CYS A 45 2.10 -9.73 2.91
N PRO A 46 0.93 -9.07 2.82
CA PRO A 46 -0.36 -9.74 3.05
C PRO A 46 -0.60 -10.97 2.17
N LEU A 47 0.02 -11.02 0.99
CA LEU A 47 -0.11 -12.14 0.04
C LEU A 47 0.50 -13.44 0.56
N PHE A 48 1.57 -13.35 1.34
CA PHE A 48 2.30 -14.52 1.84
C PHE A 48 1.95 -14.89 3.27
N LYS A 49 0.93 -14.23 3.84
CA LYS A 49 0.45 -14.53 5.20
C LYS A 49 0.10 -16.00 5.37
N GLY A 50 0.71 -16.65 6.39
CA GLY A 50 0.46 -18.05 6.70
C GLY A 50 1.17 -19.06 5.80
N LEU A 51 2.01 -18.62 4.85
CA LEU A 51 2.95 -19.49 4.15
C LEU A 51 4.21 -19.68 4.98
N SER A 52 4.81 -20.86 4.92
CA SER A 52 6.12 -21.13 5.48
C SER A 52 7.20 -20.39 4.67
N GLN A 53 8.37 -20.16 5.29
CA GLN A 53 9.52 -19.56 4.59
C GLN A 53 9.87 -20.36 3.32
N ALA A 54 9.88 -21.69 3.40
CA ALA A 54 10.21 -22.54 2.27
C ALA A 54 9.23 -22.38 1.11
N GLU A 55 7.93 -22.31 1.39
CA GLU A 55 6.91 -22.07 0.33
C GLU A 55 7.07 -20.71 -0.32
N HIS A 56 7.37 -19.70 0.50
CA HIS A 56 7.60 -18.35 0.03
C HIS A 56 8.84 -18.27 -0.88
N ASP A 57 9.98 -18.81 -0.43
CA ASP A 57 11.23 -18.82 -1.19
C ASP A 57 11.07 -19.59 -2.50
N GLN A 58 10.45 -20.78 -2.47
CA GLN A 58 10.13 -21.54 -3.67
C GLN A 58 9.22 -20.79 -4.65
N PHE A 59 8.25 -20.03 -4.12
CA PHE A 59 7.40 -19.19 -4.96
C PHE A 59 8.21 -18.13 -5.70
N LEU A 60 9.06 -17.40 -5.00
CA LEU A 60 9.87 -16.34 -5.58
C LEU A 60 10.89 -16.89 -6.57
N ASP A 61 11.62 -17.94 -6.21
CA ASP A 61 12.64 -18.56 -7.07
C ASP A 61 12.09 -19.03 -8.41
N ARG A 62 10.89 -19.64 -8.38
CA ARG A 62 10.25 -20.16 -9.61
C ARG A 62 9.64 -19.08 -10.49
N ASN A 63 9.18 -17.99 -9.90
CA ASN A 63 8.25 -17.09 -10.59
C ASN A 63 8.82 -15.71 -10.89
N VAL A 64 9.85 -15.26 -10.17
CA VAL A 64 10.48 -13.95 -10.43
C VAL A 64 11.30 -14.01 -11.71
N LYS A 65 10.94 -13.15 -12.68
CA LYS A 65 11.63 -13.04 -13.96
C LYS A 65 12.70 -11.98 -13.98
N GLU A 66 12.50 -10.92 -13.22
CA GLU A 66 13.35 -9.73 -13.27
C GLU A 66 13.20 -8.92 -11.97
N VAL A 67 14.29 -8.34 -11.51
CA VAL A 67 14.31 -7.35 -10.44
C VAL A 67 14.47 -5.97 -11.06
N LEU A 68 13.56 -5.05 -10.75
CA LEU A 68 13.56 -3.68 -11.27
C LEU A 68 13.84 -2.70 -10.14
N THR A 69 14.73 -1.75 -10.40
CA THR A 69 15.08 -0.70 -9.44
C THR A 69 14.70 0.67 -9.98
N TYR A 70 14.15 1.52 -9.12
CA TYR A 70 13.75 2.87 -9.45
C TYR A 70 14.33 3.85 -8.44
N LYS A 71 14.72 5.02 -8.90
CA LYS A 71 15.18 6.12 -8.04
C LYS A 71 13.98 6.95 -7.58
N LYS A 72 14.18 7.69 -6.50
CA LYS A 72 13.21 8.70 -6.06
C LYS A 72 12.83 9.65 -7.20
N GLY A 73 11.53 9.78 -7.44
CA GLY A 73 10.94 10.62 -8.48
C GLY A 73 10.72 9.92 -9.82
N ASP A 74 11.22 8.69 -10.00
CA ASP A 74 10.98 7.94 -11.22
C ASP A 74 9.50 7.57 -11.35
N THR A 75 8.96 7.66 -12.56
CA THR A 75 7.64 7.10 -12.89
C THR A 75 7.80 5.62 -13.18
N ILE A 76 7.15 4.79 -12.38
CA ILE A 76 7.22 3.33 -12.48
C ILE A 76 6.27 2.83 -13.56
N VAL A 77 5.04 3.32 -13.57
CA VAL A 77 4.02 3.10 -14.61
C VAL A 77 3.16 4.35 -14.74
N MET A 78 2.58 4.55 -15.92
CA MET A 78 1.63 5.63 -16.19
C MET A 78 0.20 5.09 -16.25
N GLN A 79 -0.76 5.98 -15.96
CA GLN A 79 -2.17 5.71 -16.14
C GLN A 79 -2.45 5.29 -17.59
N GLY A 80 -3.08 4.14 -17.77
CA GLY A 80 -3.39 3.58 -19.10
C GLY A 80 -2.36 2.58 -19.63
N ASP A 81 -1.19 2.48 -19.02
CA ASP A 81 -0.20 1.46 -19.38
C ASP A 81 -0.77 0.04 -19.23
N PRO A 82 -0.42 -0.91 -20.12
CA PRO A 82 -0.92 -2.27 -20.03
C PRO A 82 -0.29 -3.02 -18.87
N ILE A 83 -1.11 -3.77 -18.11
CA ILE A 83 -0.63 -4.67 -17.07
C ILE A 83 -0.28 -6.02 -17.70
N ASN A 84 0.97 -6.20 -18.06
CA ASN A 84 1.49 -7.43 -18.67
C ASN A 84 2.08 -8.41 -17.64
N TYR A 85 2.49 -7.91 -16.49
CA TYR A 85 3.12 -8.65 -15.39
C TYR A 85 2.51 -8.26 -14.06
N VAL A 86 2.68 -9.11 -13.06
CA VAL A 86 2.49 -8.74 -11.65
C VAL A 86 3.79 -8.05 -11.20
N MET A 87 3.65 -6.84 -10.71
CA MET A 87 4.74 -6.05 -10.14
C MET A 87 4.58 -6.05 -8.63
N LEU A 88 5.51 -6.68 -7.90
CA LEU A 88 5.51 -6.74 -6.44
C LEU A 88 6.54 -5.74 -5.91
N LEU A 89 6.08 -4.68 -5.24
CA LEU A 89 6.95 -3.75 -4.53
C LEU A 89 7.50 -4.46 -3.28
N VAL A 90 8.81 -4.62 -3.18
CA VAL A 90 9.47 -5.32 -2.07
C VAL A 90 10.32 -4.41 -1.20
N HIS A 91 10.67 -3.22 -1.70
CA HIS A 91 11.39 -2.21 -0.93
C HIS A 91 10.97 -0.81 -1.38
N GLY A 92 10.90 0.12 -0.43
CA GLY A 92 10.59 1.52 -0.66
C GLY A 92 9.12 1.87 -0.55
N SER A 93 8.79 3.08 -0.94
CA SER A 93 7.42 3.62 -0.94
C SER A 93 7.11 4.32 -2.26
N ILE A 94 5.85 4.23 -2.65
CA ILE A 94 5.33 4.79 -3.90
C ILE A 94 4.15 5.70 -3.61
N ARG A 95 3.94 6.68 -4.50
CA ARG A 95 2.75 7.51 -4.54
C ARG A 95 1.94 7.17 -5.78
N THR A 96 0.62 7.04 -5.61
CA THR A 96 -0.33 6.84 -6.69
C THR A 96 -1.11 8.10 -6.92
N GLU A 97 -1.16 8.56 -8.18
CA GLU A 97 -1.85 9.80 -8.55
C GLU A 97 -2.53 9.65 -9.90
N MET A 98 -3.57 10.45 -10.14
CA MET A 98 -4.25 10.48 -11.42
C MET A 98 -4.55 11.92 -11.84
N ILE A 99 -4.57 12.14 -13.14
CA ILE A 99 -5.03 13.40 -13.72
C ILE A 99 -6.54 13.27 -13.94
N THR A 100 -7.32 14.16 -13.32
CA THR A 100 -8.78 14.21 -13.52
C THR A 100 -9.10 14.74 -14.92
N LYS A 101 -10.36 14.58 -15.37
CA LYS A 101 -10.81 15.12 -16.66
C LYS A 101 -10.64 16.64 -16.77
N GLU A 102 -10.65 17.32 -15.65
CA GLU A 102 -10.44 18.78 -15.55
C GLU A 102 -8.95 19.17 -15.53
N GLY A 103 -8.04 18.20 -15.63
CA GLY A 103 -6.59 18.42 -15.63
C GLY A 103 -5.98 18.61 -14.23
N ASN A 104 -6.73 18.38 -13.16
CA ASN A 104 -6.22 18.47 -11.80
C ASN A 104 -5.52 17.17 -11.39
N LEU A 105 -4.37 17.31 -10.73
CA LEU A 105 -3.68 16.19 -10.11
C LEU A 105 -4.46 15.77 -8.84
N LEU A 106 -4.79 14.48 -8.74
CA LEU A 106 -5.39 13.88 -7.54
C LEU A 106 -4.48 12.77 -7.02
N GLU A 107 -3.87 13.00 -5.87
CA GLU A 107 -3.15 11.96 -5.15
C GLU A 107 -4.16 10.95 -4.56
N ILE A 108 -3.99 9.69 -4.91
CA ILE A 108 -4.88 8.62 -4.43
C ILE A 108 -4.38 8.10 -3.09
N ASP A 109 -3.14 7.64 -3.01
CA ASP A 109 -2.52 7.17 -1.78
C ASP A 109 -0.99 7.09 -1.89
N THR A 110 -0.33 6.99 -0.72
CA THR A 110 1.07 6.61 -0.61
C THR A 110 1.12 5.21 -0.01
N LEU A 111 1.78 4.29 -0.70
CA LEU A 111 1.85 2.87 -0.38
C LEU A 111 3.30 2.49 -0.04
N GLU A 112 3.48 1.69 1.00
CA GLU A 112 4.78 1.18 1.44
C GLU A 112 4.92 -0.30 1.07
N ALA A 113 6.15 -0.79 0.86
CA ALA A 113 6.41 -2.22 0.66
C ALA A 113 5.92 -3.04 1.89
N VAL A 114 5.45 -4.29 1.72
CA VAL A 114 5.49 -5.14 0.53
C VAL A 114 4.07 -5.29 -0.02
N LEU A 115 3.85 -5.02 -1.28
CA LEU A 115 2.53 -5.14 -1.91
C LEU A 115 2.60 -5.27 -3.44
N PRO A 116 1.62 -5.95 -4.09
CA PRO A 116 1.49 -5.95 -5.54
C PRO A 116 0.89 -4.64 -6.05
N LEU A 117 1.34 -4.17 -7.21
CA LEU A 117 0.71 -3.03 -7.88
C LEU A 117 -0.63 -3.45 -8.53
N ALA A 118 -1.64 -2.61 -8.32
CA ALA A 118 -2.94 -2.71 -8.98
C ALA A 118 -3.53 -4.15 -9.02
N PRO A 119 -3.54 -4.90 -7.89
CA PRO A 119 -3.91 -6.32 -7.90
C PRO A 119 -5.30 -6.58 -8.46
N SER A 120 -6.24 -5.67 -8.25
CA SER A 120 -7.63 -5.78 -8.75
C SER A 120 -7.75 -5.65 -10.28
N PHE A 121 -6.72 -5.13 -10.96
CA PHE A 121 -6.71 -4.90 -12.41
C PHE A 121 -5.95 -5.96 -13.19
N ILE A 122 -5.16 -6.83 -12.52
CA ILE A 122 -4.32 -7.84 -13.17
C ILE A 122 -5.15 -8.78 -14.08
N TYR A 123 -6.32 -9.19 -13.60
CA TYR A 123 -7.25 -10.10 -14.32
C TYR A 123 -8.56 -9.41 -14.70
N GLY A 124 -8.66 -8.09 -14.51
CA GLY A 124 -9.83 -7.29 -14.87
C GLY A 124 -10.07 -7.23 -16.39
N ILE A 125 -11.21 -6.67 -16.78
CA ILE A 125 -11.56 -6.44 -18.20
C ILE A 125 -10.57 -5.47 -18.83
N GLU A 126 -10.36 -4.32 -18.20
CA GLU A 126 -9.34 -3.35 -18.59
C GLU A 126 -8.03 -3.66 -17.87
N LYS A 127 -7.14 -4.38 -18.54
CA LYS A 127 -5.83 -4.76 -17.98
C LYS A 127 -4.83 -3.61 -18.11
N LYS A 128 -5.19 -2.45 -17.52
CA LYS A 128 -4.41 -1.20 -17.56
C LYS A 128 -4.27 -0.62 -16.16
N TYR A 129 -3.16 0.06 -15.92
CA TYR A 129 -2.97 0.78 -14.68
C TYR A 129 -3.97 1.95 -14.59
N PRO A 130 -4.73 2.06 -13.49
CA PRO A 130 -5.76 3.09 -13.34
C PRO A 130 -5.17 4.46 -12.96
N VAL A 131 -3.91 4.51 -12.54
CA VAL A 131 -3.22 5.67 -11.98
C VAL A 131 -1.75 5.66 -12.36
N ASP A 132 -1.10 6.81 -12.30
CA ASP A 132 0.36 6.91 -12.32
C ASP A 132 0.92 6.38 -10.99
N VAL A 133 2.08 5.74 -11.06
CA VAL A 133 2.81 5.25 -9.88
C VAL A 133 4.22 5.84 -9.90
N ILE A 134 4.56 6.57 -8.84
CA ILE A 134 5.80 7.34 -8.75
C ILE A 134 6.57 6.90 -7.49
N ALA A 135 7.86 6.66 -7.63
CA ALA A 135 8.74 6.35 -6.52
C ALA A 135 8.93 7.56 -5.59
N VAL A 136 8.61 7.42 -4.30
CA VAL A 136 8.83 8.47 -3.28
C VAL A 136 10.24 8.42 -2.71
N GLU A 137 10.83 7.25 -2.76
CA GLU A 137 12.21 6.92 -2.37
C GLU A 137 12.76 5.84 -3.32
N PRO A 138 14.01 5.37 -3.20
CA PRO A 138 14.48 4.23 -3.98
C PRO A 138 13.59 3.01 -3.78
N CYS A 139 13.10 2.44 -4.89
CA CYS A 139 12.16 1.33 -4.89
C CYS A 139 12.70 0.12 -5.63
N ILE A 140 12.30 -1.06 -5.18
CA ILE A 140 12.63 -2.33 -5.80
C ILE A 140 11.36 -3.13 -6.05
N PHE A 141 11.23 -3.65 -7.26
CA PHE A 141 10.11 -4.45 -7.69
C PHE A 141 10.56 -5.81 -8.21
N LEU A 142 9.79 -6.84 -7.87
CA LEU A 142 9.87 -8.14 -8.49
C LEU A 142 8.81 -8.25 -9.60
N LYS A 143 9.24 -8.69 -10.78
CA LYS A 143 8.38 -8.87 -11.95
C LYS A 143 8.05 -10.35 -12.12
N ILE A 144 6.77 -10.68 -12.08
CA ILE A 144 6.25 -12.05 -12.11
C ILE A 144 5.28 -12.18 -13.27
N SER A 145 5.32 -13.29 -14.01
CA SER A 145 4.34 -13.50 -15.09
C SER A 145 2.94 -13.72 -14.54
N LYS A 146 1.92 -13.18 -15.24
CA LYS A 146 0.51 -13.34 -14.82
C LYS A 146 0.05 -14.79 -14.84
N SER A 147 0.55 -15.61 -15.80
CA SER A 147 0.25 -17.04 -15.84
C SER A 147 0.82 -17.77 -14.63
N ALA A 148 2.12 -17.56 -14.35
CA ALA A 148 2.76 -18.17 -13.18
C ALA A 148 2.06 -17.78 -11.87
N TRP A 149 1.70 -16.51 -11.71
CA TRP A 149 0.93 -16.04 -10.57
C TRP A 149 -0.42 -16.74 -10.42
N LEU A 150 -1.15 -16.92 -11.55
CA LEU A 150 -2.44 -17.61 -11.56
C LEU A 150 -2.28 -19.10 -11.23
N ASP A 151 -1.27 -19.76 -11.80
CA ASP A 151 -0.99 -21.17 -11.58
C ASP A 151 -0.63 -21.45 -10.09
N GLU A 152 0.16 -20.58 -9.48
CA GLU A 152 0.49 -20.68 -8.07
C GLU A 152 -0.75 -20.49 -7.16
N MET A 153 -1.61 -19.51 -7.47
CA MET A 153 -2.87 -19.34 -6.74
C MET A 153 -3.83 -20.53 -6.91
N ALA A 154 -3.83 -21.16 -8.09
CA ALA A 154 -4.65 -22.34 -8.33
C ALA A 154 -4.19 -23.55 -7.52
N ASN A 155 -2.89 -23.65 -7.24
CA ASN A 155 -2.29 -24.76 -6.52
C ASN A 155 -2.10 -24.51 -5.01
N ASN A 156 -2.17 -23.26 -4.56
CA ASN A 156 -2.03 -22.87 -3.16
C ASN A 156 -3.26 -22.09 -2.67
N LYS A 157 -4.11 -22.79 -1.90
CA LYS A 157 -5.35 -22.21 -1.36
C LYS A 157 -5.10 -21.02 -0.43
N GLN A 158 -3.99 -21.03 0.32
CA GLN A 158 -3.66 -19.92 1.21
C GLN A 158 -3.31 -18.68 0.41
N LEU A 159 -2.47 -18.81 -0.62
CA LEU A 159 -2.11 -17.71 -1.50
C LEU A 159 -3.35 -17.13 -2.21
N LEU A 160 -4.25 -17.98 -2.72
CA LEU A 160 -5.52 -17.56 -3.31
C LEU A 160 -6.39 -16.79 -2.29
N THR A 161 -6.53 -17.32 -1.08
CA THR A 161 -7.33 -16.67 -0.03
C THR A 161 -6.75 -15.30 0.32
N ASN A 162 -5.43 -15.21 0.46
CA ASN A 162 -4.74 -13.95 0.74
C ASN A 162 -4.95 -12.92 -0.38
N PHE A 163 -4.86 -13.36 -1.64
CA PHE A 163 -5.11 -12.48 -2.79
C PHE A 163 -6.55 -11.97 -2.84
N LEU A 164 -7.53 -12.82 -2.55
CA LEU A 164 -8.94 -12.42 -2.47
C LEU A 164 -9.18 -11.46 -1.30
N SER A 165 -8.59 -11.73 -0.13
CA SER A 165 -8.69 -10.83 1.03
C SER A 165 -8.10 -9.46 0.74
N LEU A 166 -6.91 -9.40 0.12
CA LEU A 166 -6.29 -8.15 -0.30
C LEU A 166 -7.21 -7.34 -1.23
N ASN A 167 -7.85 -7.99 -2.22
CA ASN A 167 -8.78 -7.32 -3.12
C ASN A 167 -10.05 -6.85 -2.41
N ALA A 168 -10.56 -7.61 -1.43
CA ALA A 168 -11.69 -7.19 -0.60
C ALA A 168 -11.35 -5.96 0.25
N ASP A 169 -10.17 -5.93 0.88
CA ASP A 169 -9.68 -4.81 1.68
C ASP A 169 -9.49 -3.55 0.82
N LEU A 170 -8.94 -3.69 -0.40
CA LEU A 170 -8.84 -2.58 -1.36
C LEU A 170 -10.21 -2.06 -1.79
N THR A 171 -11.17 -2.95 -2.00
CA THR A 171 -12.55 -2.56 -2.34
C THR A 171 -13.19 -1.78 -1.18
N LEU A 172 -13.02 -2.24 0.05
CA LEU A 172 -13.48 -1.54 1.25
C LEU A 172 -12.80 -0.16 1.38
N PHE A 173 -11.49 -0.09 1.20
CA PHE A 173 -10.73 1.16 1.21
C PHE A 173 -11.28 2.17 0.19
N LEU A 174 -11.48 1.74 -1.06
CA LEU A 174 -12.03 2.60 -2.11
C LEU A 174 -13.47 3.03 -1.81
N THR A 175 -14.30 2.14 -1.26
CA THR A 175 -15.67 2.45 -0.86
C THR A 175 -15.68 3.52 0.23
N ASN A 176 -14.85 3.38 1.26
CA ASN A 176 -14.71 4.38 2.32
C ASN A 176 -14.21 5.72 1.75
N LYS A 177 -13.26 5.69 0.80
CA LYS A 177 -12.77 6.91 0.15
C LYS A 177 -13.86 7.61 -0.67
N LEU A 178 -14.70 6.85 -1.39
CA LEU A 178 -15.87 7.39 -2.10
C LEU A 178 -16.88 8.03 -1.13
N GLN A 179 -17.18 7.39 -0.01
CA GLN A 179 -18.03 7.97 1.03
C GLN A 179 -17.45 9.28 1.55
N MET A 180 -16.14 9.32 1.85
CA MET A 180 -15.46 10.54 2.28
C MET A 180 -15.57 11.66 1.26
N ILE A 181 -15.37 11.38 -0.04
CA ILE A 181 -15.47 12.38 -1.11
C ILE A 181 -16.92 12.88 -1.23
N SER A 182 -17.92 12.02 -1.04
CA SER A 182 -19.33 12.35 -1.15
C SER A 182 -19.85 13.27 -0.03
N LEU A 183 -19.15 13.37 1.09
CA LEU A 183 -19.54 14.27 2.18
C LEU A 183 -19.43 15.73 1.74
N LYS A 184 -20.51 16.51 1.95
CA LYS A 184 -20.68 17.86 1.41
C LYS A 184 -19.75 18.90 2.08
N SER A 185 -19.39 18.71 3.35
CA SER A 185 -18.55 19.67 4.05
C SER A 185 -17.20 19.08 4.46
N LEU A 186 -16.14 19.91 4.43
CA LEU A 186 -14.82 19.51 4.87
C LEU A 186 -14.80 19.16 6.37
N ARG A 187 -15.57 19.88 7.19
CA ARG A 187 -15.72 19.58 8.62
C ARG A 187 -16.26 18.17 8.85
N LYS A 188 -17.27 17.76 8.08
CA LYS A 188 -17.84 16.41 8.13
C LYS A 188 -16.84 15.34 7.70
N LYS A 189 -16.05 15.61 6.65
CA LYS A 189 -14.96 14.73 6.22
C LYS A 189 -13.92 14.54 7.33
N LEU A 190 -13.50 15.64 7.97
CA LEU A 190 -12.55 15.63 9.08
C LEU A 190 -13.12 14.89 10.30
N ALA A 191 -14.37 15.15 10.65
CA ALA A 191 -15.03 14.50 11.78
C ALA A 191 -15.10 12.98 11.59
N THR A 192 -15.55 12.52 10.43
CA THR A 192 -15.58 11.09 10.08
C THR A 192 -14.17 10.47 10.17
N PHE A 193 -13.18 11.11 9.57
CA PHE A 193 -11.80 10.64 9.58
C PHE A 193 -11.22 10.55 11.01
N PHE A 194 -11.54 11.50 11.90
CA PHE A 194 -11.07 11.49 13.28
C PHE A 194 -11.77 10.43 14.13
N ILE A 195 -13.06 10.22 13.90
CA ILE A 195 -13.84 9.16 14.57
C ILE A 195 -13.25 7.78 14.23
N GLU A 196 -12.90 7.53 12.96
CA GLU A 196 -12.30 6.26 12.51
C GLU A 196 -10.91 5.99 13.12
N LYS A 197 -10.16 7.04 13.48
CA LYS A 197 -8.81 6.93 14.09
C LYS A 197 -8.83 6.84 15.61
N THR A 198 -10.00 6.97 16.24
CA THR A 198 -10.13 7.03 17.70
C THR A 198 -11.25 6.13 18.20
N THR A 199 -11.14 5.70 19.47
CA THR A 199 -12.20 5.01 20.20
C THR A 199 -12.63 5.84 21.41
N PHE A 200 -13.61 5.37 22.19
CA PHE A 200 -13.98 6.01 23.45
C PHE A 200 -12.83 5.96 24.49
N GLU A 201 -12.00 4.93 24.45
CA GLU A 201 -10.87 4.76 25.37
C GLU A 201 -9.61 5.49 24.90
N LYS A 202 -9.44 5.61 23.57
CA LYS A 202 -8.29 6.27 22.94
C LYS A 202 -8.76 7.46 22.11
N ASN A 203 -8.84 8.63 22.74
CA ASN A 203 -9.36 9.87 22.14
C ASN A 203 -8.31 10.68 21.35
N SER A 204 -7.08 10.20 21.21
CA SER A 204 -6.01 10.92 20.50
C SER A 204 -5.23 10.01 19.55
N PHE A 205 -4.67 10.60 18.48
CA PHE A 205 -3.80 9.91 17.52
C PHE A 205 -2.83 10.90 16.87
N ILE A 206 -1.81 10.34 16.19
CA ILE A 206 -0.83 11.14 15.45
C ILE A 206 -1.17 11.06 13.95
N LEU A 207 -1.30 12.23 13.31
CA LEU A 207 -1.46 12.32 11.85
C LEU A 207 -0.17 11.83 11.18
N LYS A 208 -0.24 10.72 10.45
CA LYS A 208 0.88 10.22 9.65
C LYS A 208 1.17 11.14 8.45
N ARG A 209 0.14 11.79 7.90
CA ARG A 209 0.22 12.74 6.78
C ARG A 209 0.57 14.14 7.24
N SER A 210 1.36 14.88 6.44
CA SER A 210 1.53 16.32 6.61
C SER A 210 0.22 17.06 6.29
N ARG A 211 0.12 18.35 6.66
CA ARG A 211 -1.06 19.19 6.35
C ARG A 211 -1.32 19.29 4.85
N SER A 212 -0.28 19.34 4.01
CA SER A 212 -0.42 19.31 2.55
C SER A 212 -0.98 17.98 2.08
N GLN A 213 -0.36 16.87 2.48
CA GLN A 213 -0.84 15.52 2.13
C GLN A 213 -2.26 15.24 2.64
N LEU A 214 -2.66 15.83 3.77
CA LEU A 214 -4.03 15.70 4.26
C LEU A 214 -5.02 16.53 3.42
N ALA A 215 -4.62 17.71 2.94
CA ALA A 215 -5.42 18.52 2.03
C ALA A 215 -5.62 17.81 0.69
N ASP A 216 -4.56 17.24 0.14
CA ASP A 216 -4.59 16.44 -1.08
C ASP A 216 -5.50 15.19 -0.90
N PHE A 217 -5.39 14.52 0.23
CA PHE A 217 -6.25 13.38 0.58
C PHE A 217 -7.75 13.72 0.59
N PHE A 218 -8.12 14.90 1.09
CA PHE A 218 -9.53 15.37 1.09
C PHE A 218 -9.93 16.10 -0.21
N GLY A 219 -9.00 16.30 -1.14
CA GLY A 219 -9.26 17.02 -2.40
C GLY A 219 -9.59 18.50 -2.18
N VAL A 220 -8.89 19.17 -1.26
CA VAL A 220 -9.12 20.57 -0.89
C VAL A 220 -7.83 21.38 -0.86
N GLN A 221 -7.94 22.70 -0.98
CA GLN A 221 -6.79 23.58 -0.81
C GLN A 221 -6.29 23.55 0.65
N ARG A 222 -4.96 23.60 0.84
CA ARG A 222 -4.31 23.60 2.16
C ARG A 222 -4.87 24.68 3.10
N GLN A 223 -5.20 25.86 2.55
CA GLN A 223 -5.80 26.97 3.32
C GLN A 223 -7.19 26.59 3.84
N SER A 224 -8.02 25.93 3.04
CA SER A 224 -9.35 25.48 3.45
C SER A 224 -9.26 24.43 4.55
N LEU A 225 -8.32 23.49 4.43
CA LEU A 225 -8.05 22.51 5.49
C LEU A 225 -7.62 23.20 6.80
N ALA A 226 -6.65 24.11 6.73
CA ALA A 226 -6.16 24.82 7.91
C ALA A 226 -7.26 25.62 8.62
N ARG A 227 -8.12 26.28 7.84
CA ARG A 227 -9.28 27.02 8.35
C ARG A 227 -10.26 26.09 9.06
N SER A 228 -10.68 25.00 8.43
CA SER A 228 -11.64 24.06 9.05
C SER A 228 -11.09 23.40 10.31
N LEU A 229 -9.80 23.07 10.34
CA LEU A 229 -9.16 22.54 11.56
C LEU A 229 -9.15 23.58 12.69
N LYS A 230 -8.85 24.84 12.36
CA LYS A 230 -8.87 25.93 13.34
C LYS A 230 -10.27 26.19 13.87
N GLU A 231 -11.29 26.20 13.01
CA GLU A 231 -12.69 26.34 13.41
C GLU A 231 -13.12 25.21 14.37
N MET A 232 -12.73 23.95 14.11
CA MET A 232 -13.03 22.83 15.00
C MET A 232 -12.30 22.94 16.35
N GLU A 233 -11.11 23.52 16.37
CA GLU A 233 -10.35 23.80 17.59
C GLU A 233 -11.00 24.92 18.40
N ASP A 234 -11.38 26.03 17.74
CA ASP A 234 -12.06 27.17 18.39
C ASP A 234 -13.44 26.77 18.95
N ASP A 235 -14.14 25.83 18.32
CA ASP A 235 -15.40 25.25 18.79
C ASP A 235 -15.21 24.24 19.94
N GLY A 236 -13.97 23.96 20.36
CA GLY A 236 -13.64 23.01 21.42
C GLY A 236 -13.99 21.56 21.09
N ILE A 237 -13.97 21.20 19.81
CA ILE A 237 -14.23 19.83 19.33
C ILE A 237 -12.95 18.99 19.38
N ILE A 238 -11.84 19.59 18.94
CA ILE A 238 -10.53 18.97 18.88
C ILE A 238 -9.46 19.90 19.47
N GLU A 239 -8.30 19.32 19.78
CA GLU A 239 -7.06 20.03 20.09
C GLU A 239 -5.95 19.53 19.19
N LEU A 240 -5.11 20.44 18.70
CA LEU A 240 -4.03 20.15 17.76
C LEU A 240 -2.67 20.56 18.36
N GLU A 241 -1.84 19.57 18.66
CA GLU A 241 -0.44 19.75 19.07
C GLU A 241 0.48 19.21 17.95
N GLY A 242 0.88 20.08 17.04
CA GLY A 242 1.68 19.68 15.87
C GLY A 242 0.93 18.68 14.98
N ARG A 243 1.31 17.40 15.04
CA ARG A 243 0.65 16.28 14.35
C ARG A 243 -0.31 15.48 15.23
N LYS A 244 -0.32 15.72 16.52
CA LYS A 244 -1.23 15.05 17.44
C LYS A 244 -2.60 15.72 17.38
N VAL A 245 -3.64 14.92 17.22
CA VAL A 245 -5.04 15.32 17.30
C VAL A 245 -5.64 14.66 18.52
N THR A 246 -6.25 15.47 19.39
CA THR A 246 -7.01 15.00 20.56
C THR A 246 -8.47 15.41 20.40
N ILE A 247 -9.40 14.47 20.55
CA ILE A 247 -10.84 14.75 20.52
C ILE A 247 -11.26 15.21 21.92
N LEU A 248 -11.72 16.46 22.02
CA LEU A 248 -12.21 17.05 23.26
C LEU A 248 -13.69 16.77 23.48
N ASP A 249 -14.51 16.87 22.42
CA ASP A 249 -15.95 16.61 22.47
C ASP A 249 -16.38 15.67 21.34
N ARG A 250 -16.44 14.36 21.65
CA ARG A 250 -16.87 13.34 20.70
C ARG A 250 -18.35 13.48 20.29
N GLY A 251 -19.19 14.01 21.19
CA GLY A 251 -20.60 14.24 20.90
C GLY A 251 -20.81 15.34 19.87
N LYS A 252 -20.05 16.45 19.95
CA LYS A 252 -20.04 17.49 18.92
C LYS A 252 -19.45 16.96 17.61
N LEU A 253 -18.34 16.21 17.68
CA LEU A 253 -17.69 15.64 16.51
C LEU A 253 -18.61 14.72 15.70
N ILE A 254 -19.45 13.93 16.35
CA ILE A 254 -20.44 13.04 15.67
C ILE A 254 -21.57 13.84 15.00
N ARG A 255 -21.87 15.03 15.48
CA ARG A 255 -22.96 15.89 14.94
C ARG A 255 -22.53 16.76 13.76
N GLU A 256 -21.23 16.84 13.44
CA GLU A 256 -20.73 17.51 12.24
C GLU A 256 -21.25 16.81 10.97
#